data_3a4d30ac5b7c43448c9c0cf2542ca6c0
#
_entry.id   3a4d30ac5b7c43448c9c0cf2542ca6c0
#
_cell.length_a   1.000
_cell.length_b   1.000
_cell.length_c   1.000
_cell.angle_alpha   90.00
_cell.angle_beta   90.00
_cell.angle_gamma   90.00
#
_symmetry.space_group_name_H-M   'P 1'
#
loop_
_entity.id
_entity.type
_entity.pdbx_description
1 polymer ?
#
loop_
_entity_poly.entity_id
_entity_poly.type
_entity_poly.pdbx_seq_one_letter_code
_entity_poly.pdbx_strand_id
1 'polypeptide(L)'
;MPFATALTLTTQRALDTTLSQNAMRFHGRIAIDENYNGVALSHAEGERIASVMQSADIAFLGNHGVVVCGPSVAYAYDDLYYLERACMVEVLAARSGAPLAPVSRGLVDEVALQLEGERLQSSLFFEALRRTL
;
A
#
# COMPACT_ATOMS: atom_id res chain seq x y z
N MET A 1 7.45 -7.26 -5.37
CA MET A 1 6.05 -6.79 -5.16
C MET A 1 5.25 -6.85 -6.47
N PRO A 2 4.94 -8.06 -7.01
CA PRO A 2 4.35 -8.17 -8.35
C PRO A 2 2.92 -7.62 -8.42
N PHE A 3 2.11 -7.78 -7.38
CA PHE A 3 0.71 -7.37 -7.42
C PHE A 3 0.53 -5.87 -7.22
N ALA A 4 1.27 -5.25 -6.29
CA ALA A 4 1.26 -3.80 -6.14
C ALA A 4 1.76 -3.12 -7.42
N THR A 5 2.85 -3.62 -8.02
CA THR A 5 3.33 -3.15 -9.33
C THR A 5 2.28 -3.34 -10.42
N ALA A 6 1.57 -4.48 -10.46
CA ALA A 6 0.52 -4.70 -11.45
C ALA A 6 -0.58 -3.63 -11.40
N LEU A 7 -0.97 -3.16 -10.22
CA LEU A 7 -1.94 -2.08 -10.09
C LEU A 7 -1.43 -0.75 -10.64
N THR A 8 -0.13 -0.46 -10.51
CA THR A 8 0.44 0.78 -11.10
C THR A 8 0.42 0.80 -12.64
N LEU A 9 0.22 -0.37 -13.28
CA LEU A 9 0.10 -0.50 -14.74
C LEU A 9 -1.34 -0.35 -15.24
N THR A 10 -2.31 -0.24 -14.35
CA THR A 10 -3.73 -0.08 -14.69
C THR A 10 -4.14 1.40 -14.66
N THR A 11 -5.33 1.70 -15.17
CA THR A 11 -5.91 3.05 -15.07
C THR A 11 -6.32 3.42 -13.64
N GLN A 12 -6.48 2.44 -12.76
CA GLN A 12 -6.76 2.64 -11.34
C GLN A 12 -5.54 3.14 -10.56
N ARG A 13 -4.34 2.73 -10.99
CA ARG A 13 -3.02 3.15 -10.48
C ARG A 13 -2.68 2.74 -9.04
N ALA A 14 -3.65 2.42 -8.19
CA ALA A 14 -3.43 2.10 -6.78
C ALA A 14 -4.46 1.09 -6.26
N LEU A 15 -4.26 0.62 -5.03
CA LEU A 15 -5.17 -0.24 -4.29
C LEU A 15 -6.51 0.46 -3.97
N ASP A 16 -7.63 -0.21 -4.22
CA ASP A 16 -8.94 0.21 -3.72
C ASP A 16 -9.12 -0.22 -2.26
N THR A 17 -9.06 0.74 -1.37
CA THR A 17 -9.15 0.49 0.09
C THR A 17 -10.54 0.10 0.57
N THR A 18 -11.55 0.04 -0.30
CA THR A 18 -12.92 -0.34 0.05
C THR A 18 -13.22 -1.83 -0.14
N LEU A 19 -12.30 -2.61 -0.73
CA LEU A 19 -12.57 -3.96 -1.17
C LEU A 19 -12.28 -5.06 -0.15
N SER A 20 -11.32 -4.85 0.76
CA SER A 20 -10.96 -5.87 1.74
C SER A 20 -10.47 -5.27 3.04
N GLN A 21 -10.59 -6.00 4.15
CA GLN A 21 -10.10 -5.55 5.45
C GLN A 21 -8.61 -5.21 5.43
N ASN A 22 -7.79 -6.00 4.75
CA ASN A 22 -6.36 -5.68 4.61
C ASN A 22 -6.12 -4.41 3.79
N ALA A 23 -6.96 -4.12 2.81
CA ALA A 23 -6.88 -2.88 2.03
C ALA A 23 -7.30 -1.65 2.87
N MET A 24 -8.30 -1.79 3.74
CA MET A 24 -8.79 -0.71 4.62
C MET A 24 -7.69 -0.19 5.56
N ARG A 25 -6.71 -1.03 5.93
CA ARG A 25 -5.51 -0.62 6.69
C ARG A 25 -4.82 0.61 6.10
N PHE A 26 -4.89 0.78 4.80
CA PHE A 26 -4.17 1.81 4.04
C PHE A 26 -5.06 3.01 3.66
N HIS A 27 -6.30 3.04 4.15
CA HIS A 27 -7.22 4.13 3.85
C HIS A 27 -6.69 5.48 4.35
N GLY A 28 -6.68 6.47 3.46
CA GLY A 28 -6.13 7.80 3.75
C GLY A 28 -4.59 7.89 3.82
N ARG A 29 -3.87 6.78 3.55
CA ARG A 29 -2.41 6.70 3.66
C ARG A 29 -1.69 6.57 2.32
N ILE A 30 -2.43 6.54 1.19
CA ILE A 30 -1.90 6.28 -0.14
C ILE A 30 -1.83 7.57 -0.96
N ALA A 31 -0.66 7.86 -1.51
CA ALA A 31 -0.45 8.81 -2.59
C ALA A 31 -0.26 8.07 -3.92
N ILE A 32 -0.60 8.73 -5.04
CA ILE A 32 -0.42 8.19 -6.38
C ILE A 32 0.46 9.15 -7.17
N ASP A 33 1.56 8.63 -7.70
CA ASP A 33 2.39 9.32 -8.68
C ASP A 33 2.14 8.72 -10.06
N GLU A 34 1.44 9.47 -10.89
CA GLU A 34 1.11 9.03 -12.26
C GLU A 34 2.27 9.21 -13.24
N ASN A 35 3.30 9.97 -12.85
CA ASN A 35 4.39 10.34 -13.72
C ASN A 35 5.60 9.41 -13.56
N TYR A 36 5.92 8.68 -14.62
CA TYR A 36 7.15 7.89 -14.68
C TYR A 36 8.26 8.69 -15.39
N ASN A 37 9.27 9.11 -14.63
CA ASN A 37 10.40 9.89 -15.13
C ASN A 37 11.70 9.07 -15.28
N GLY A 38 11.60 7.75 -15.33
CA GLY A 38 12.76 6.88 -15.39
C GLY A 38 13.26 6.47 -14.00
N VAL A 39 14.52 6.05 -13.94
CA VAL A 39 15.14 5.58 -12.69
C VAL A 39 15.47 6.76 -11.79
N ALA A 40 15.07 6.69 -10.52
CA ALA A 40 15.30 7.74 -9.53
C ALA A 40 16.78 7.79 -9.10
N LEU A 41 17.65 8.37 -9.94
CA LEU A 41 19.08 8.48 -9.69
C LEU A 41 19.50 9.87 -9.16
N SER A 42 18.63 10.86 -9.24
CA SER A 42 18.92 12.23 -8.83
C SER A 42 18.22 12.60 -7.53
N HIS A 43 18.83 13.50 -6.77
CA HIS A 43 18.21 14.08 -5.57
C HIS A 43 16.90 14.80 -5.91
N ALA A 44 16.85 15.49 -7.05
CA ALA A 44 15.66 16.20 -7.52
C ALA A 44 14.47 15.25 -7.75
N GLU A 45 14.70 14.05 -8.29
CA GLU A 45 13.64 13.06 -8.45
C GLU A 45 13.17 12.49 -7.09
N GLY A 46 14.07 12.30 -6.15
CA GLY A 46 13.73 11.94 -4.77
C GLY A 46 12.84 13.00 -4.09
N GLU A 47 13.20 14.29 -4.23
CA GLU A 47 12.39 15.39 -3.72
C GLU A 47 11.01 15.48 -4.38
N ARG A 48 10.95 15.24 -5.68
CA ARG A 48 9.68 15.19 -6.41
C ARG A 48 8.75 14.09 -5.87
N ILE A 49 9.26 12.88 -5.70
CA ILE A 49 8.48 11.75 -5.13
C ILE A 49 8.03 12.07 -3.70
N ALA A 50 8.92 12.60 -2.87
CA ALA A 50 8.58 13.02 -1.51
C ALA A 50 7.49 14.11 -1.50
N SER A 51 7.53 15.04 -2.44
CA SER A 51 6.51 16.07 -2.63
C SER A 51 5.14 15.50 -2.99
N VAL A 52 5.09 14.45 -3.82
CA VAL A 52 3.83 13.74 -4.15
C VAL A 52 3.27 13.03 -2.93
N MET A 53 4.13 12.44 -2.10
CA MET A 53 3.69 11.72 -0.90
C MET A 53 3.02 12.63 0.14
N GLN A 54 3.47 13.87 0.29
CA GLN A 54 2.96 14.81 1.31
C GLN A 54 2.92 14.17 2.70
N SER A 55 1.70 13.93 3.24
CA SER A 55 1.47 13.26 4.52
C SER A 55 1.24 11.75 4.40
N ALA A 56 1.19 11.21 3.17
CA ALA A 56 1.05 9.78 2.96
C ALA A 56 2.37 9.05 3.25
N ASP A 57 2.28 7.87 3.81
CA ASP A 57 3.44 7.01 4.06
C ASP A 57 3.59 5.88 3.02
N ILE A 58 2.64 5.79 2.08
CA ILE A 58 2.66 4.86 0.95
C ILE A 58 2.47 5.64 -0.34
N ALA A 59 3.30 5.36 -1.35
CA ALA A 59 3.10 5.87 -2.70
C ALA A 59 3.09 4.74 -3.72
N PHE A 60 2.07 4.75 -4.58
CA PHE A 60 2.04 3.97 -5.81
C PHE A 60 2.67 4.82 -6.93
N LEU A 61 3.78 4.33 -7.46
CA LEU A 61 4.53 5.00 -8.53
C LEU A 61 4.16 4.38 -9.87
N GLY A 62 3.54 5.13 -10.74
CA GLY A 62 3.08 4.69 -12.06
C GLY A 62 4.20 4.00 -12.85
N ASN A 63 3.91 2.83 -13.39
CA ASN A 63 4.84 2.00 -14.18
C ASN A 63 6.13 1.57 -13.44
N HIS A 64 6.20 1.74 -12.11
CA HIS A 64 7.40 1.43 -11.33
C HIS A 64 7.11 0.43 -10.20
N GLY A 65 6.27 0.79 -9.24
CA GLY A 65 6.00 -0.01 -8.05
C GLY A 65 5.52 0.82 -6.88
N VAL A 66 5.96 0.50 -5.67
CA VAL A 66 5.50 1.21 -4.46
C VAL A 66 6.66 1.64 -3.57
N VAL A 67 6.47 2.75 -2.87
CA VAL A 67 7.30 3.19 -1.75
C VAL A 67 6.46 3.04 -0.48
N VAL A 68 7.04 2.47 0.56
CA VAL A 68 6.43 2.37 1.89
C VAL A 68 7.39 2.95 2.90
N CYS A 69 6.94 3.95 3.64
CA CYS A 69 7.67 4.58 4.73
C CYS A 69 7.04 4.20 6.08
N GLY A 70 7.81 4.24 7.14
CA GLY A 70 7.31 3.98 8.48
C GLY A 70 8.29 4.45 9.55
N PRO A 71 7.85 4.54 10.82
CA PRO A 71 8.69 5.00 11.92
C PRO A 71 9.81 4.02 12.27
N SER A 72 9.74 2.78 11.77
CA SER A 72 10.78 1.76 11.90
C SER A 72 10.73 0.77 10.74
N VAL A 73 11.82 0.00 10.56
CA VAL A 73 11.87 -1.08 9.56
C VAL A 73 10.78 -2.12 9.80
N ALA A 74 10.46 -2.45 11.06
CA ALA A 74 9.41 -3.38 11.40
C ALA A 74 8.03 -2.92 10.90
N TYR A 75 7.70 -1.64 11.07
CA TYR A 75 6.46 -1.05 10.58
C TYR A 75 6.40 -1.00 9.06
N ALA A 76 7.46 -0.53 8.41
CA ALA A 76 7.52 -0.45 6.95
C ALA A 76 7.42 -1.85 6.31
N TYR A 77 8.07 -2.84 6.91
CA TYR A 77 8.00 -4.23 6.43
C TYR A 77 6.60 -4.82 6.57
N ASP A 78 5.96 -4.63 7.72
CA ASP A 78 4.59 -5.10 7.99
C ASP A 78 3.59 -4.48 6.99
N ASP A 79 3.66 -3.16 6.80
CA ASP A 79 2.82 -2.47 5.81
C ASP A 79 3.09 -2.97 4.40
N LEU A 80 4.36 -3.14 4.01
CA LEU A 80 4.72 -3.66 2.68
C LEU A 80 4.19 -5.09 2.46
N TYR A 81 4.26 -5.94 3.48
CA TYR A 81 3.73 -7.31 3.43
C TYR A 81 2.22 -7.33 3.21
N TYR A 82 1.46 -6.59 4.02
CA TYR A 82 0.01 -6.54 3.91
C TYR A 82 -0.47 -5.78 2.67
N LEU A 83 0.25 -4.75 2.23
CA LEU A 83 -0.04 -4.03 0.99
C LEU A 83 0.01 -4.95 -0.22
N GLU A 84 1.07 -5.73 -0.34
CA GLU A 84 1.19 -6.70 -1.45
C GLU A 84 0.09 -7.76 -1.39
N ARG A 85 -0.29 -8.23 -0.21
CA ARG A 85 -1.39 -9.17 -0.02
C ARG A 85 -2.74 -8.57 -0.40
N ALA A 86 -3.01 -7.32 -0.03
CA ALA A 86 -4.22 -6.62 -0.41
C ALA A 86 -4.30 -6.44 -1.94
N CYS A 87 -3.21 -6.01 -2.57
CA CYS A 87 -3.10 -5.87 -4.02
C CYS A 87 -3.30 -7.22 -4.73
N MET A 88 -2.74 -8.31 -4.20
CA MET A 88 -2.94 -9.66 -4.73
C MET A 88 -4.42 -10.04 -4.74
N VAL A 89 -5.12 -9.84 -3.64
CA VAL A 89 -6.55 -10.17 -3.51
C VAL A 89 -7.37 -9.35 -4.51
N GLU A 90 -7.10 -8.05 -4.63
CA GLU A 90 -7.80 -7.18 -5.59
C GLU A 90 -7.57 -7.61 -7.03
N VAL A 91 -6.31 -7.83 -7.44
CA VAL A 91 -5.98 -8.29 -8.80
C VAL A 91 -6.66 -9.62 -9.14
N LEU A 92 -6.68 -10.57 -8.19
CA LEU A 92 -7.34 -11.86 -8.39
C LEU A 92 -8.86 -11.73 -8.47
N ALA A 93 -9.46 -10.88 -7.62
CA ALA A 93 -10.90 -10.62 -7.63
C ALA A 93 -11.32 -9.94 -8.96
N ALA A 94 -10.57 -8.92 -9.40
CA ALA A 94 -10.83 -8.23 -10.66
C ALA A 94 -10.73 -9.17 -11.87
N ARG A 95 -9.82 -10.14 -11.85
CA ARG A 95 -9.65 -11.13 -12.93
C ARG A 95 -10.79 -12.15 -13.01
N SER A 96 -11.63 -12.26 -11.99
CA SER A 96 -12.80 -13.16 -12.02
C SER A 96 -13.86 -12.72 -13.05
N GLY A 97 -13.86 -11.46 -13.45
CA GLY A 97 -14.88 -10.86 -14.31
C GLY A 97 -16.21 -10.58 -13.57
N ALA A 98 -16.33 -10.97 -12.31
CA ALA A 98 -17.49 -10.61 -11.49
C ALA A 98 -17.41 -9.16 -11.02
N PRO A 99 -18.56 -8.47 -10.82
CA PRO A 99 -18.56 -7.16 -10.19
C PRO A 99 -17.94 -7.19 -8.81
N LEU A 100 -17.09 -6.22 -8.50
CA LEU A 100 -16.51 -6.05 -7.17
C LEU A 100 -17.58 -5.51 -6.21
N ALA A 101 -17.47 -5.87 -4.93
CA ALA A 101 -18.43 -5.51 -3.88
C ALA A 101 -17.75 -4.61 -2.80
N PRO A 102 -17.56 -3.31 -3.08
CA PRO A 102 -16.97 -2.40 -2.11
C PRO A 102 -17.89 -2.17 -0.91
N VAL A 103 -17.30 -1.93 0.26
CA VAL A 103 -18.04 -1.50 1.45
C VAL A 103 -18.18 0.03 1.50
N SER A 104 -19.06 0.54 2.38
CA SER A 104 -19.25 1.96 2.55
C SER A 104 -17.99 2.65 3.11
N ARG A 105 -17.75 3.92 2.72
CA ARG A 105 -16.61 4.70 3.22
C ARG A 105 -16.62 4.85 4.74
N GLY A 106 -17.78 5.04 5.38
CA GLY A 106 -17.88 5.15 6.83
C GLY A 106 -17.39 3.89 7.56
N LEU A 107 -17.67 2.69 6.99
CA LEU A 107 -17.15 1.44 7.54
C LEU A 107 -15.63 1.33 7.31
N VAL A 108 -15.11 1.80 6.17
CA VAL A 108 -13.68 1.81 5.89
C VAL A 108 -12.94 2.68 6.90
N ASP A 109 -13.45 3.89 7.20
CA ASP A 109 -12.87 4.80 8.20
C ASP A 109 -12.81 4.15 9.58
N GLU A 110 -13.89 3.50 10.01
CA GLU A 110 -13.96 2.79 11.30
C GLU A 110 -12.94 1.65 11.38
N VAL A 111 -12.88 0.80 10.36
CA VAL A 111 -11.96 -0.34 10.32
C VAL A 111 -10.51 0.13 10.25
N ALA A 112 -10.20 1.19 9.51
CA ALA A 112 -8.86 1.77 9.45
C ALA A 112 -8.36 2.20 10.84
N LEU A 113 -9.23 2.87 11.63
CA LEU A 113 -8.91 3.25 13.02
C LEU A 113 -8.71 2.04 13.94
N GLN A 114 -9.53 1.00 13.80
CA GLN A 114 -9.36 -0.24 14.57
C GLN A 114 -8.01 -0.89 14.28
N LEU A 115 -7.64 -0.99 13.00
CA LEU A 115 -6.36 -1.59 12.57
C LEU A 115 -5.15 -0.75 12.99
N GLU A 116 -5.27 0.57 13.07
CA GLU A 116 -4.21 1.43 13.61
C GLU A 116 -3.96 1.13 15.10
N GLY A 117 -5.01 0.83 15.87
CA GLY A 117 -4.90 0.40 17.29
C GLY A 117 -4.13 -0.91 17.47
N GLU A 118 -4.05 -1.77 16.46
CA GLU A 118 -3.39 -3.08 16.49
C GLU A 118 -1.92 -3.06 16.04
N ARG A 119 -1.32 -1.89 15.88
CA ARG A 119 0.04 -1.72 15.30
C ARG A 119 1.18 -2.37 16.12
N LEU A 120 0.94 -2.74 17.38
CA LEU A 120 1.91 -3.53 18.15
C LEU A 120 2.28 -4.85 17.45
N GLN A 121 1.35 -5.43 16.69
CA GLN A 121 1.58 -6.66 15.92
C GLN A 121 2.73 -6.53 14.92
N SER A 122 3.00 -5.32 14.37
CA SER A 122 4.10 -5.09 13.42
C SER A 122 5.46 -5.47 14.03
N SER A 123 5.72 -5.07 15.27
CA SER A 123 6.96 -5.41 15.97
C SER A 123 7.05 -6.90 16.29
N LEU A 124 5.94 -7.51 16.75
CA LEU A 124 5.88 -8.94 17.06
C LEU A 124 6.09 -9.80 15.81
N PHE A 125 5.49 -9.43 14.70
CA PHE A 125 5.66 -10.11 13.42
C PHE A 125 7.12 -10.04 12.94
N PHE A 126 7.73 -8.86 13.01
CA PHE A 126 9.13 -8.69 12.60
C PHE A 126 10.10 -9.47 13.49
N GLU A 127 9.87 -9.49 14.80
CA GLU A 127 10.67 -10.31 15.73
C GLU A 127 10.51 -11.82 15.47
N ALA A 128 9.29 -12.27 15.13
CA ALA A 128 9.07 -13.66 14.74
C ALA A 128 9.87 -14.04 13.49
N LEU A 129 9.90 -13.16 12.47
CA LEU A 129 10.70 -13.38 11.26
C LEU A 129 12.21 -13.44 11.56
N ARG A 130 12.73 -12.53 12.40
CA ARG A 130 14.13 -12.53 12.78
C ARG A 130 14.60 -13.83 13.45
N ARG A 131 13.69 -14.53 14.13
CA ARG A 131 13.99 -15.83 14.78
C ARG A 131 14.03 -17.00 13.79
N THR A 132 13.56 -16.80 12.54
CA THR A 132 13.57 -17.84 11.51
C THR A 132 14.77 -17.73 10.56
N LEU A 133 15.57 -16.67 10.69
CA LEU A 133 16.82 -16.44 9.95
C LEU A 133 18.01 -16.97 10.73
#